data_4d308a3b971c055aca4f93d9da9f6d66
#
_entry.id   4d308a3b971c055aca4f93d9da9f6d66
#
_cell.length_a   1.000
_cell.length_b   1.000
_cell.length_c   1.000
_cell.angle_alpha   90.00
_cell.angle_beta   90.00
_cell.angle_gamma   90.00
#
_symmetry.space_group_name_H-M   'P 1'
#
loop_
_entity.id
_entity.type
_entity.pdbx_description
1 polymer ?
#
loop_
_entity_poly.entity_id
_entity_poly.type
_entity_poly.pdbx_seq_one_letter_code
_entity_poly.pdbx_strand_id
1 'polypeptide(L)'
;MKRVLLVGYDPETVDFSDPALPPGMTIEKVHAGIALAMTQFAGHGWEGNVGMIRPDDTAGPTVERLLAAKTYDCVVIGAGVRLPPRGLALFEAVINAVHKAAPGATIAFNTTPHDSADAAARWLAAESPAV
;
A
#
# COMPACT_ATOMS: atom_id res chain seq x y z
N MET A 1 10.39 1.41 -16.79
CA MET A 1 9.35 0.63 -16.10
C MET A 1 8.92 1.36 -14.83
N LYS A 2 7.64 1.58 -14.68
CA LYS A 2 7.12 2.18 -13.45
C LYS A 2 7.19 1.19 -12.30
N ARG A 3 7.41 1.69 -11.10
CA ARG A 3 7.53 0.87 -9.89
C ARG A 3 6.50 1.31 -8.87
N VAL A 4 5.75 0.34 -8.33
CA VAL A 4 4.65 0.57 -7.39
C VAL A 4 4.92 -0.17 -6.09
N LEU A 5 4.76 0.52 -4.97
CA LEU A 5 4.85 -0.09 -3.63
C LEU A 5 3.44 -0.15 -3.04
N LEU A 6 3.02 -1.34 -2.63
CA LEU A 6 1.79 -1.51 -1.86
C LEU A 6 2.15 -1.59 -0.38
N VAL A 7 1.70 -0.61 0.39
CA VAL A 7 1.96 -0.55 1.84
C VAL A 7 0.72 -1.02 2.58
N GLY A 8 0.89 -2.01 3.43
CA GLY A 8 -0.18 -2.52 4.26
C GLY A 8 0.38 -3.16 5.52
N TYR A 9 -0.50 -3.46 6.46
CA TYR A 9 -0.07 -4.16 7.66
C TYR A 9 0.39 -5.56 7.32
N ASP A 10 1.45 -6.01 8.00
CA ASP A 10 1.84 -7.40 7.99
C ASP A 10 0.64 -8.21 8.50
N PRO A 11 0.10 -9.13 7.70
CA PRO A 11 -1.09 -9.90 8.10
C PRO A 11 -0.92 -10.65 9.41
N GLU A 12 0.31 -11.03 9.75
CA GLU A 12 0.61 -11.71 11.00
C GLU A 12 0.43 -10.81 12.23
N THR A 13 0.34 -9.49 12.03
CA THR A 13 0.17 -8.53 13.13
C THR A 13 -1.27 -8.04 13.27
N VAL A 14 -2.17 -8.49 12.41
CA VAL A 14 -3.58 -8.06 12.42
C VAL A 14 -4.39 -8.97 13.32
N ASP A 15 -5.21 -8.37 14.19
CA ASP A 15 -6.17 -9.11 15.01
C ASP A 15 -7.45 -9.32 14.20
N PHE A 16 -7.59 -10.50 13.61
CA PHE A 16 -8.74 -10.83 12.77
C PHE A 16 -10.04 -11.05 13.57
N SER A 17 -9.95 -11.05 14.91
CA SER A 17 -11.14 -11.10 15.75
C SER A 17 -11.73 -9.71 16.03
N ASP A 18 -11.04 -8.65 15.61
CA ASP A 18 -11.49 -7.28 15.83
C ASP A 18 -12.80 -7.03 15.07
N PRO A 19 -13.91 -6.66 15.78
CA PRO A 19 -15.18 -6.41 15.11
C PRO A 19 -15.16 -5.19 14.18
N ALA A 20 -14.14 -4.35 14.26
CA ALA A 20 -14.00 -3.21 13.34
C ALA A 20 -13.58 -3.64 11.94
N LEU A 21 -13.07 -4.87 11.79
CA LEU A 21 -12.68 -5.39 10.48
C LEU A 21 -13.92 -5.81 9.67
N PRO A 22 -13.82 -5.77 8.32
CA PRO A 22 -14.91 -6.26 7.49
C PRO A 22 -15.25 -7.72 7.78
N PRO A 23 -16.54 -8.10 7.74
CA PRO A 23 -16.94 -9.49 7.96
C PRO A 23 -16.27 -10.46 6.99
N GLY A 24 -15.85 -11.61 7.49
CA GLY A 24 -15.26 -12.66 6.67
C GLY A 24 -13.82 -12.45 6.27
N MET A 25 -13.17 -11.43 6.81
CA MET A 25 -11.75 -11.20 6.54
C MET A 25 -10.90 -12.24 7.26
N THR A 26 -9.98 -12.88 6.53
CA THR A 26 -9.05 -13.86 7.07
C THR A 26 -7.65 -13.54 6.58
N ILE A 27 -6.65 -14.09 7.29
CA ILE A 27 -5.25 -13.91 6.90
C ILE A 27 -5.00 -14.48 5.49
N GLU A 28 -5.62 -15.60 5.15
CA GLU A 28 -5.49 -16.23 3.84
C GLU A 28 -6.03 -15.33 2.73
N LYS A 29 -7.16 -14.68 2.98
CA LYS A 29 -7.76 -13.74 2.01
C LYS A 29 -6.87 -12.52 1.81
N VAL A 30 -6.25 -12.03 2.87
CA VAL A 30 -5.33 -10.89 2.76
C VAL A 30 -4.11 -11.28 1.92
N HIS A 31 -3.50 -12.42 2.20
CA HIS A 31 -2.36 -12.89 1.41
C HIS A 31 -2.75 -13.11 -0.06
N ALA A 32 -3.91 -13.71 -0.32
CA ALA A 32 -4.39 -13.92 -1.67
C ALA A 32 -4.60 -12.59 -2.42
N GLY A 33 -5.15 -11.60 -1.73
CA GLY A 33 -5.37 -10.27 -2.31
C GLY A 33 -4.07 -9.56 -2.64
N ILE A 34 -3.07 -9.68 -1.78
CA ILE A 34 -1.74 -9.10 -2.03
C ILE A 34 -1.09 -9.79 -3.24
N ALA A 35 -1.15 -11.11 -3.31
CA ALA A 35 -0.60 -11.85 -4.44
C ALA A 35 -1.28 -11.45 -5.76
N LEU A 36 -2.59 -11.28 -5.73
CA LEU A 36 -3.34 -10.81 -6.89
C LEU A 36 -2.90 -9.40 -7.30
N ALA A 37 -2.70 -8.51 -6.33
CA ALA A 37 -2.22 -7.15 -6.61
C ALA A 37 -0.88 -7.18 -7.35
N MET A 38 0.05 -8.02 -6.89
CA MET A 38 1.35 -8.14 -7.54
C MET A 38 1.21 -8.63 -8.98
N THR A 39 0.34 -9.61 -9.22
CA THR A 39 0.06 -10.12 -10.58
C THR A 39 -0.52 -9.02 -11.45
N GLN A 40 -1.45 -8.23 -10.92
CA GLN A 40 -2.08 -7.15 -11.67
C GLN A 40 -1.11 -6.01 -11.98
N PHE A 41 -0.23 -5.67 -11.05
CA PHE A 41 0.83 -4.69 -11.33
C PHE A 41 1.70 -5.17 -12.48
N ALA A 42 2.13 -6.42 -12.46
CA ALA A 42 2.91 -6.99 -13.54
C ALA A 42 2.15 -6.97 -14.88
N GLY A 43 0.84 -7.19 -14.83
CA GLY A 43 -0.01 -7.11 -16.01
C GLY A 43 -0.06 -5.72 -16.64
N HIS A 44 0.17 -4.68 -15.87
CA HIS A 44 0.31 -3.31 -16.38
C HIS A 44 1.73 -2.99 -16.85
N GLY A 45 2.66 -3.93 -16.76
CA GLY A 45 4.06 -3.69 -17.09
C GLY A 45 4.82 -2.98 -15.99
N TRP A 46 4.32 -2.98 -14.77
CA TRP A 46 4.97 -2.34 -13.61
C TRP A 46 5.73 -3.34 -12.77
N GLU A 47 6.76 -2.86 -12.08
CA GLU A 47 7.38 -3.63 -11.02
C GLU A 47 6.62 -3.35 -9.73
N GLY A 48 5.98 -4.37 -9.16
CA GLY A 48 5.25 -4.25 -7.91
C GLY A 48 6.03 -4.83 -6.74
N ASN A 49 5.99 -4.15 -5.61
CA ASN A 49 6.58 -4.63 -4.36
C ASN A 49 5.60 -4.41 -3.22
N VAL A 50 5.72 -5.25 -2.20
CA VAL A 50 4.90 -5.13 -0.98
C VAL A 50 5.77 -4.56 0.12
N GLY A 51 5.28 -3.54 0.80
CA GLY A 51 5.89 -3.01 2.01
C GLY A 51 5.00 -3.33 3.19
N MET A 52 5.39 -4.31 3.99
CA MET A 52 4.64 -4.69 5.17
C MET A 52 5.09 -3.86 6.36
N ILE A 53 4.12 -3.25 7.06
CA ILE A 53 4.38 -2.45 8.25
C ILE A 53 3.65 -3.07 9.46
N ARG A 54 4.11 -2.72 10.64
CA ARG A 54 3.48 -3.14 11.88
C ARG A 54 2.59 -2.00 12.39
N PRO A 55 1.51 -2.29 13.11
CA PRO A 55 0.62 -1.25 13.64
C PRO A 55 1.18 -0.61 14.91
N ASP A 56 2.40 -0.09 14.84
CA ASP A 56 3.10 0.54 15.95
C ASP A 56 3.98 1.68 15.43
N ASP A 57 4.83 2.22 16.31
CA ASP A 57 5.69 3.35 15.99
C ASP A 57 6.83 3.01 15.01
N THR A 58 7.00 1.75 14.64
CA THR A 58 7.98 1.36 13.62
C THR A 58 7.46 1.56 12.19
N ALA A 59 6.17 1.85 12.01
CA ALA A 59 5.56 1.95 10.69
C ALA A 59 6.22 3.04 9.84
N GLY A 60 6.33 4.26 10.35
CA GLY A 60 6.96 5.36 9.63
C GLY A 60 8.41 5.07 9.25
N PRO A 61 9.27 4.72 10.21
CA PRO A 61 10.66 4.34 9.90
C PRO A 61 10.78 3.20 8.89
N THR A 62 9.89 2.22 8.94
CA THR A 62 9.89 1.12 7.97
C THR A 62 9.61 1.63 6.57
N VAL A 63 8.60 2.49 6.41
CA VAL A 63 8.26 3.09 5.12
C VAL A 63 9.43 3.91 4.58
N GLU A 64 10.05 4.73 5.42
CA GLU A 64 11.19 5.53 5.00
C GLU A 64 12.33 4.65 4.50
N ARG A 65 12.62 3.55 5.18
CA ARG A 65 13.68 2.62 4.79
C ARG A 65 13.36 1.96 3.45
N LEU A 66 12.12 1.54 3.24
CA LEU A 66 11.71 0.93 1.99
C LEU A 66 11.82 1.90 0.81
N LEU A 67 11.45 3.15 1.03
CA LEU A 67 11.49 4.17 -0.01
C LEU A 67 12.89 4.72 -0.25
N ALA A 68 13.81 4.53 0.69
CA ALA A 68 15.21 4.85 0.48
C ALA A 68 15.95 3.77 -0.33
N ALA A 69 15.45 2.54 -0.28
CA ALA A 69 16.10 1.40 -0.95
C ALA A 69 15.86 1.38 -2.45
N LYS A 70 14.70 1.88 -2.91
CA LYS A 70 14.33 1.92 -4.32
C LYS A 70 13.50 3.18 -4.59
N THR A 71 13.56 3.66 -5.84
CA THR A 71 12.70 4.75 -6.30
C THR A 71 11.37 4.20 -6.74
N TYR A 72 10.28 4.77 -6.25
CA TYR A 72 8.92 4.38 -6.60
C TYR A 72 8.20 5.51 -7.30
N ASP A 73 7.35 5.15 -8.26
CA ASP A 73 6.53 6.11 -8.99
C ASP A 73 5.16 6.30 -8.33
N CYS A 74 4.68 5.28 -7.65
CA CYS A 74 3.42 5.33 -6.92
C CYS A 74 3.52 4.48 -5.66
N VAL A 75 2.94 4.99 -4.57
CA VAL A 75 2.80 4.24 -3.32
C VAL A 75 1.30 4.10 -3.07
N VAL A 76 0.82 2.85 -3.04
CA VAL A 76 -0.58 2.54 -2.73
C VAL A 76 -0.68 2.22 -1.25
N ILE A 77 -1.51 2.96 -0.53
CA ILE A 77 -1.73 2.75 0.89
C ILE A 77 -2.95 1.85 1.07
N GLY A 78 -2.77 0.75 1.77
CA GLY A 78 -3.83 -0.22 2.00
C GLY A 78 -4.95 0.33 2.88
N ALA A 79 -6.17 -0.10 2.59
CA ALA A 79 -7.35 0.36 3.33
C ALA A 79 -7.25 0.10 4.83
N GLY A 80 -6.62 -1.01 5.23
CA GLY A 80 -6.43 -1.33 6.65
C GLY A 80 -5.61 -0.30 7.41
N VAL A 81 -4.70 0.40 6.73
CA VAL A 81 -3.89 1.45 7.35
C VAL A 81 -4.73 2.71 7.58
N ARG A 82 -5.70 2.96 6.71
CA ARG A 82 -6.47 4.21 6.65
C ARG A 82 -7.79 4.16 7.41
N LEU A 83 -8.48 3.03 7.39
CA LEU A 83 -9.89 2.97 7.82
C LEU A 83 -10.14 2.92 9.33
N PRO A 84 -9.35 2.23 10.16
CA PRO A 84 -9.67 2.15 11.59
C PRO A 84 -9.56 3.50 12.28
N PRO A 85 -10.57 3.92 13.06
CA PRO A 85 -10.53 5.21 13.76
C PRO A 85 -9.31 5.37 14.66
N ARG A 86 -8.85 4.27 15.28
CA ARG A 86 -7.65 4.26 16.13
C ARG A 86 -6.36 4.41 15.36
N GLY A 87 -6.43 4.31 14.05
CA GLY A 87 -5.25 4.34 13.20
C GLY A 87 -4.90 5.71 12.64
N LEU A 88 -5.59 6.76 13.06
CA LEU A 88 -5.37 8.08 12.47
C LEU A 88 -3.92 8.55 12.59
N ALA A 89 -3.34 8.50 13.78
CA ALA A 89 -1.96 8.94 13.99
C ALA A 89 -0.98 8.06 13.20
N LEU A 90 -1.25 6.76 13.12
CA LEU A 90 -0.44 5.84 12.35
C LEU A 90 -0.55 6.13 10.87
N PHE A 91 -1.76 6.38 10.39
CA PHE A 91 -1.98 6.77 9.01
C PHE A 91 -1.21 8.04 8.65
N GLU A 92 -1.28 9.06 9.51
CA GLU A 92 -0.51 10.29 9.31
C GLU A 92 0.98 10.02 9.28
N ALA A 93 1.48 9.15 10.16
CA ALA A 93 2.90 8.80 10.19
C ALA A 93 3.34 8.14 8.87
N VAL A 94 2.52 7.25 8.33
CA VAL A 94 2.80 6.60 7.05
C VAL A 94 2.80 7.62 5.91
N ILE A 95 1.78 8.46 5.83
CA ILE A 95 1.68 9.47 4.77
C ILE A 95 2.86 10.43 4.82
N ASN A 96 3.22 10.89 6.02
CA ASN A 96 4.35 11.82 6.15
C ASN A 96 5.68 11.16 5.85
N ALA A 97 5.83 9.86 6.15
CA ALA A 97 7.03 9.12 5.78
C ALA A 97 7.16 9.02 4.25
N VAL A 98 6.06 8.76 3.54
CA VAL A 98 6.06 8.74 2.07
C VAL A 98 6.41 10.11 1.51
N HIS A 99 5.77 11.15 2.03
CA HIS A 99 6.00 12.52 1.58
C HIS A 99 7.48 12.94 1.76
N LYS A 100 8.06 12.53 2.88
CA LYS A 100 9.45 12.86 3.19
C LYS A 100 10.44 12.07 2.33
N ALA A 101 10.23 10.76 2.21
CA ALA A 101 11.21 9.86 1.60
C ALA A 101 11.05 9.71 0.09
N ALA A 102 9.85 9.94 -0.45
CA ALA A 102 9.57 9.81 -1.87
C ALA A 102 8.66 10.94 -2.35
N PRO A 103 9.15 12.19 -2.32
CA PRO A 103 8.32 13.35 -2.68
C PRO A 103 7.86 13.34 -4.14
N GLY A 104 8.54 12.61 -5.00
CA GLY A 104 8.17 12.49 -6.41
C GLY A 104 7.16 11.39 -6.70
N ALA A 105 6.84 10.53 -5.73
CA ALA A 105 5.88 9.46 -5.94
C ALA A 105 4.45 9.97 -5.75
N THR A 106 3.53 9.46 -6.57
CA THR A 106 2.10 9.68 -6.29
C THR A 106 1.66 8.78 -5.16
N ILE A 107 0.65 9.21 -4.42
CA ILE A 107 0.05 8.42 -3.33
C ILE A 107 -1.35 8.04 -3.77
N ALA A 108 -1.66 6.75 -3.72
CA ALA A 108 -2.97 6.23 -4.06
C ALA A 108 -3.51 5.41 -2.89
N PHE A 109 -4.82 5.25 -2.85
CA PHE A 109 -5.49 4.49 -1.80
C PHE A 109 -6.35 3.42 -2.45
N ASN A 110 -6.21 2.19 -1.98
CA ASN A 110 -7.11 1.12 -2.39
C ASN A 110 -8.29 1.03 -1.42
N THR A 111 -9.31 0.27 -1.78
CA THR A 111 -10.41 -0.08 -0.89
C THR A 111 -10.27 -1.52 -0.39
N THR A 112 -9.62 -2.35 -1.18
CA THR A 112 -9.20 -3.70 -0.84
C THR A 112 -7.90 -3.98 -1.59
N PRO A 113 -7.16 -5.04 -1.26
CA PRO A 113 -5.98 -5.40 -2.06
C PRO A 113 -6.32 -5.67 -3.53
N HIS A 114 -7.55 -6.09 -3.81
CA HIS A 114 -7.99 -6.44 -5.17
C HIS A 114 -8.05 -5.25 -6.12
N ASP A 115 -8.21 -4.02 -5.63
CA ASP A 115 -8.26 -2.83 -6.47
C ASP A 115 -6.98 -1.98 -6.37
N SER A 116 -5.89 -2.57 -5.90
CA SER A 116 -4.62 -1.85 -5.77
C SER A 116 -4.08 -1.38 -7.11
N ALA A 117 -4.18 -2.22 -8.15
CA ALA A 117 -3.72 -1.82 -9.49
C ALA A 117 -4.59 -0.71 -10.07
N ASP A 118 -5.89 -0.74 -9.83
CA ASP A 118 -6.80 0.34 -10.25
C ASP A 118 -6.44 1.64 -9.55
N ALA A 119 -6.11 1.56 -8.25
CA ALA A 119 -5.70 2.74 -7.49
C ALA A 119 -4.45 3.38 -8.10
N ALA A 120 -3.42 2.58 -8.37
CA ALA A 120 -2.20 3.08 -9.00
C ALA A 120 -2.46 3.60 -10.41
N ALA A 121 -3.32 2.94 -11.18
CA ALA A 121 -3.62 3.32 -12.56
C ALA A 121 -4.27 4.69 -12.65
N ARG A 122 -5.00 5.12 -11.64
CA ARG A 122 -5.60 6.46 -11.62
C ARG A 122 -4.53 7.55 -11.78
N TRP A 123 -3.33 7.30 -11.30
CA TRP A 123 -2.24 8.29 -11.29
C TRP A 123 -1.18 7.99 -12.36
N LEU A 124 -0.82 6.73 -12.52
CA LEU A 124 0.21 6.35 -13.49
C LEU A 124 -0.31 6.38 -14.93
N ALA A 125 -1.59 6.07 -15.14
CA ALA A 125 -2.17 6.12 -16.48
C ALA A 125 -2.19 7.54 -17.05
N ALA A 126 -2.25 8.56 -16.18
CA ALA A 126 -2.23 9.95 -16.61
C ALA A 126 -0.87 10.37 -17.19
N GLU A 127 0.16 9.60 -16.93
CA GLU A 127 1.51 9.82 -17.47
C GLU A 127 1.72 9.14 -18.80
N SER A 128 0.72 8.45 -19.32
CA SER A 128 0.84 7.75 -20.58
C SER A 128 1.34 8.72 -21.64
N PRO A 129 2.44 8.42 -22.32
CA PRO A 129 2.93 9.32 -23.36
C PRO A 129 1.90 9.42 -24.44
N ALA A 130 1.45 10.62 -24.69
CA ALA A 130 0.46 10.90 -25.71
C ALA A 130 1.11 11.00 -27.08
N VAL A 131 2.07 10.23 -27.30
CA VAL A 131 2.83 10.36 -28.53
C VAL A 131 2.69 9.25 -29.46
#